data_23cab4e891f6c97caeff558439ff8cf4
#
_entry.id   23cab4e891f6c97caeff558439ff8cf4
#
_cell.length_a   1.000
_cell.length_b   1.000
_cell.length_c   1.000
_cell.angle_alpha   90.00
_cell.angle_beta   90.00
_cell.angle_gamma   90.00
#
_symmetry.space_group_name_H-M   'P 1'
#
loop_
_entity.id
_entity.type
_entity.pdbx_description
1 polymer ?
#
loop_
_entity_poly.entity_id
_entity_poly.type
_entity_poly.pdbx_seq_one_letter_code
_entity_poly.pdbx_strand_id
1 'polypeptide(L)'
;YPVIDSSDRLKIRHTSADYWKTASISESRVNYGTIMHDILRQTICRGDEEKAIILQLSSGKISQTDLPEIRQELERFWSLPEVDEWFDHSAEVLNEATILHPEGYKYRPDRVILKNNNATVIDYKFGQEERAFHIRQLRGYSDFLTEMGYKPVKACLYYVSLGKLITI
;
A
#
# COMPACT_ATOMS: atom_id res chain seq x y z
N TYR A 1 44.45 -15.64 10.10
CA TYR A 1 43.17 -14.95 9.87
C TYR A 1 42.32 -15.82 8.93
N PRO A 2 41.06 -16.18 9.29
CA PRO A 2 40.20 -16.95 8.40
C PRO A 2 39.81 -16.09 7.20
N VAL A 3 40.07 -16.60 6.01
CA VAL A 3 39.58 -16.00 4.76
C VAL A 3 38.08 -16.24 4.70
N ILE A 4 37.28 -15.19 4.84
CA ILE A 4 35.83 -15.26 4.65
C ILE A 4 35.57 -15.31 3.14
N ASP A 5 35.08 -16.44 2.65
CA ASP A 5 34.67 -16.60 1.27
C ASP A 5 33.54 -15.61 0.95
N SER A 6 33.78 -14.75 -0.03
CA SER A 6 32.82 -13.70 -0.46
C SER A 6 31.67 -14.23 -1.30
N SER A 7 31.67 -15.52 -1.66
CA SER A 7 30.64 -16.16 -2.48
C SER A 7 29.27 -16.22 -1.80
N ASP A 8 29.21 -16.23 -0.47
CA ASP A 8 27.96 -16.25 0.31
C ASP A 8 27.23 -14.90 0.41
N ARG A 9 27.82 -13.81 -0.09
CA ARG A 9 27.24 -12.46 -0.03
C ARG A 9 26.59 -11.98 -1.31
N LEU A 10 26.77 -12.65 -2.43
CA LEU A 10 26.19 -12.31 -3.72
C LEU A 10 24.87 -13.06 -3.92
N LYS A 11 23.78 -12.53 -3.35
CA LYS A 11 22.43 -12.93 -3.80
C LYS A 11 22.15 -12.28 -5.14
N ILE A 12 22.34 -13.03 -6.22
CA ILE A 12 21.88 -12.61 -7.54
C ILE A 12 20.35 -12.53 -7.49
N ARG A 13 19.80 -11.33 -7.59
CA ARG A 13 18.36 -11.16 -7.77
C ARG A 13 18.02 -11.57 -9.22
N HIS A 14 17.30 -12.67 -9.37
CA HIS A 14 16.70 -13.04 -10.63
C HIS A 14 15.72 -11.95 -11.09
N THR A 15 15.56 -11.78 -12.39
CA THR A 15 14.56 -10.86 -12.95
C THR A 15 13.14 -11.24 -12.50
N SER A 16 12.25 -10.28 -12.38
CA SER A 16 10.88 -10.49 -11.88
C SER A 16 10.12 -11.63 -12.54
N ALA A 17 10.34 -11.85 -13.85
CA ALA A 17 9.69 -12.92 -14.61
C ALA A 17 10.06 -14.34 -14.13
N ASP A 18 11.30 -14.54 -13.65
CA ASP A 18 11.75 -15.82 -13.13
C ASP A 18 11.25 -16.04 -11.69
N TYR A 19 11.12 -14.95 -10.94
CA TYR A 19 10.63 -14.98 -9.57
C TYR A 19 9.16 -15.44 -9.50
N TRP A 20 8.29 -14.95 -10.40
CA TRP A 20 6.88 -15.33 -10.46
C TRP A 20 6.67 -16.79 -10.85
N LYS A 21 7.59 -17.38 -11.63
CA LYS A 21 7.52 -18.77 -12.06
C LYS A 21 8.01 -19.78 -11.01
N THR A 22 8.88 -19.35 -10.09
CA THR A 22 9.51 -20.23 -9.10
C THR A 22 9.01 -20.01 -7.67
N ALA A 23 8.42 -18.84 -7.38
CA ALA A 23 7.84 -18.54 -6.09
C ALA A 23 6.58 -19.37 -5.81
N SER A 24 6.37 -19.78 -4.56
CA SER A 24 5.10 -20.37 -4.15
C SER A 24 3.96 -19.38 -4.39
N ILE A 25 2.72 -19.88 -4.57
CA ILE A 25 1.54 -19.01 -4.79
C ILE A 25 1.40 -17.94 -3.69
N SER A 26 1.80 -18.25 -2.46
CA SER A 26 1.79 -17.30 -1.33
C SER A 26 2.82 -16.19 -1.47
N GLU A 27 4.04 -16.50 -1.90
CA GLU A 27 5.12 -15.52 -2.12
C GLU A 27 4.81 -14.59 -3.29
N SER A 28 4.23 -15.13 -4.36
CA SER A 28 3.75 -14.36 -5.51
C SER A 28 2.70 -13.32 -5.10
N ARG A 29 1.72 -13.71 -4.28
CA ARG A 29 0.66 -12.80 -3.79
C ARG A 29 1.19 -11.71 -2.85
N VAL A 30 2.14 -12.05 -1.97
CA VAL A 30 2.78 -11.06 -1.09
C VAL A 30 3.53 -10.01 -1.91
N ASN A 31 4.27 -10.43 -2.94
CA ASN A 31 4.96 -9.50 -3.83
C ASN A 31 4.00 -8.63 -4.63
N TYR A 32 2.90 -9.20 -5.12
CA TYR A 32 1.87 -8.45 -5.83
C TYR A 32 1.27 -7.35 -4.96
N GLY A 33 0.87 -7.67 -3.72
CA GLY A 33 0.38 -6.67 -2.77
C GLY A 33 1.39 -5.54 -2.54
N THR A 34 2.67 -5.87 -2.36
CA THR A 34 3.74 -4.88 -2.18
C THR A 34 3.88 -3.97 -3.41
N ILE A 35 3.78 -4.51 -4.62
CA ILE A 35 3.83 -3.73 -5.86
C ILE A 35 2.65 -2.75 -5.93
N MET A 36 1.45 -3.21 -5.62
CA MET A 36 0.25 -2.36 -5.62
C MET A 36 0.34 -1.24 -4.58
N HIS A 37 0.83 -1.53 -3.36
CA HIS A 37 1.11 -0.50 -2.36
C HIS A 37 2.17 0.50 -2.84
N ASP A 38 3.26 0.04 -3.45
CA ASP A 38 4.31 0.90 -4.01
C ASP A 38 3.76 1.83 -5.11
N ILE A 39 2.85 1.35 -5.96
CA ILE A 39 2.19 2.16 -6.99
C ILE A 39 1.30 3.22 -6.33
N LEU A 40 0.40 2.82 -5.43
CA LEU A 40 -0.53 3.76 -4.77
C LEU A 40 0.19 4.77 -3.87
N ARG A 41 1.29 4.38 -3.24
CA ARG A 41 2.14 5.29 -2.47
C ARG A 41 2.66 6.46 -3.32
N GLN A 42 2.96 6.22 -4.59
CA GLN A 42 3.47 7.23 -5.52
C GLN A 42 2.35 7.98 -6.24
N THR A 43 1.10 7.50 -6.13
CA THR A 43 -0.07 8.11 -6.74
C THR A 43 -0.64 9.16 -5.77
N ILE A 44 -0.51 10.44 -6.11
CA ILE A 44 -1.11 11.53 -5.32
C ILE A 44 -2.54 11.77 -5.80
N CYS A 45 -2.76 11.75 -7.09
CA CYS A 45 -4.06 11.89 -7.74
C CYS A 45 -4.24 10.86 -8.85
N ARG A 46 -5.48 10.70 -9.28
CA ARG A 46 -5.83 9.81 -10.39
C ARG A 46 -5.09 10.23 -11.67
N GLY A 47 -4.44 9.27 -12.32
CA GLY A 47 -3.58 9.47 -13.49
C GLY A 47 -2.08 9.42 -13.17
N ASP A 48 -1.65 9.62 -11.92
CA ASP A 48 -0.24 9.49 -11.53
C ASP A 48 0.22 8.02 -11.51
N GLU A 49 -0.72 7.08 -11.41
CA GLU A 49 -0.43 5.64 -11.36
C GLU A 49 0.34 5.14 -12.57
N GLU A 50 0.15 5.72 -13.76
CA GLU A 50 0.91 5.33 -14.95
C GLU A 50 2.41 5.68 -14.80
N LYS A 51 2.74 6.81 -14.17
CA LYS A 51 4.13 7.16 -13.87
C LYS A 51 4.74 6.18 -12.86
N ALA A 52 3.95 5.80 -11.85
CA ALA A 52 4.37 4.83 -10.84
C ALA A 52 4.61 3.44 -11.47
N ILE A 53 3.74 2.99 -12.37
CA ILE A 53 3.90 1.74 -13.13
C ILE A 53 5.19 1.76 -13.97
N ILE A 54 5.43 2.86 -14.70
CA ILE A 54 6.66 3.02 -15.51
C ILE A 54 7.91 2.91 -14.63
N LEU A 55 7.88 3.48 -13.43
CA LEU A 55 8.99 3.39 -12.47
C LEU A 55 9.20 1.95 -11.97
N GLN A 56 8.13 1.19 -11.70
CA GLN A 56 8.24 -0.22 -11.33
C GLN A 56 8.82 -1.06 -12.49
N LEU A 57 8.39 -0.79 -13.74
CA LEU A 57 8.94 -1.43 -14.95
C LEU A 57 10.43 -1.12 -15.12
N SER A 58 10.80 0.16 -15.06
CA SER A 58 12.20 0.59 -15.27
C SER A 58 13.15 0.06 -14.19
N SER A 59 12.64 -0.15 -12.98
CA SER A 59 13.40 -0.74 -11.88
C SER A 59 13.45 -2.29 -11.92
N GLY A 60 12.78 -2.92 -12.89
CA GLY A 60 12.72 -4.37 -13.02
C GLY A 60 11.91 -5.09 -11.94
N LYS A 61 11.09 -4.37 -11.17
CA LYS A 61 10.22 -4.96 -10.16
C LYS A 61 9.00 -5.65 -10.76
N ILE A 62 8.55 -5.18 -11.91
CA ILE A 62 7.49 -5.78 -12.73
C ILE A 62 7.98 -5.93 -14.16
N SER A 63 7.30 -6.78 -14.91
CA SER A 63 7.53 -7.03 -16.33
C SER A 63 6.33 -6.58 -17.18
N GLN A 64 6.49 -6.53 -18.49
CA GLN A 64 5.39 -6.22 -19.42
C GLN A 64 4.22 -7.21 -19.29
N THR A 65 4.49 -8.45 -18.89
CA THR A 65 3.47 -9.51 -18.73
C THR A 65 2.60 -9.28 -17.48
N ASP A 66 3.06 -8.48 -16.52
CA ASP A 66 2.33 -8.20 -15.27
C ASP A 66 1.34 -7.03 -15.44
N LEU A 67 1.53 -6.19 -16.47
CA LEU A 67 0.73 -4.98 -16.67
C LEU A 67 -0.78 -5.20 -16.77
N PRO A 68 -1.28 -6.22 -17.50
CA PRO A 68 -2.72 -6.44 -17.61
C PRO A 68 -3.39 -6.69 -16.25
N GLU A 69 -2.75 -7.49 -15.39
CA GLU A 69 -3.24 -7.80 -14.05
C GLU A 69 -3.22 -6.58 -13.14
N ILE A 70 -2.10 -5.83 -13.14
CA ILE A 70 -1.96 -4.60 -12.36
C ILE A 70 -3.01 -3.57 -12.77
N ARG A 71 -3.20 -3.34 -14.06
CA ARG A 71 -4.21 -2.38 -14.56
C ARG A 71 -5.64 -2.81 -14.22
N GLN A 72 -5.96 -4.09 -14.34
CA GLN A 72 -7.27 -4.61 -13.94
C GLN A 72 -7.54 -4.36 -12.45
N GLU A 73 -6.54 -4.53 -11.58
CA GLU A 73 -6.72 -4.28 -10.15
C GLU A 73 -6.82 -2.78 -9.85
N LEU A 74 -6.08 -1.93 -10.56
CA LEU A 74 -6.24 -0.48 -10.46
C LEU A 74 -7.63 -0.02 -10.96
N GLU A 75 -8.18 -0.62 -12.00
CA GLU A 75 -9.55 -0.36 -12.43
C GLU A 75 -10.57 -0.72 -11.35
N ARG A 76 -10.40 -1.87 -10.68
CA ARG A 76 -11.22 -2.22 -9.52
C ARG A 76 -11.06 -1.23 -8.38
N PHE A 77 -9.84 -0.82 -8.09
CA PHE A 77 -9.55 0.19 -7.07
C PHE A 77 -10.28 1.50 -7.37
N TRP A 78 -10.20 2.00 -8.60
CA TRP A 78 -10.86 3.22 -9.04
C TRP A 78 -12.38 3.10 -9.23
N SER A 79 -12.94 1.89 -9.21
CA SER A 79 -14.38 1.68 -9.34
C SER A 79 -15.19 2.05 -8.09
N LEU A 80 -14.53 2.17 -6.93
CA LEU A 80 -15.17 2.58 -5.69
C LEU A 80 -15.30 4.11 -5.66
N PRO A 81 -16.52 4.68 -5.52
CA PRO A 81 -16.73 6.13 -5.57
C PRO A 81 -15.94 6.93 -4.53
N GLU A 82 -15.75 6.35 -3.33
CA GLU A 82 -15.00 6.97 -2.24
C GLU A 82 -13.52 7.18 -2.59
N VAL A 83 -12.98 6.41 -3.51
CA VAL A 83 -11.57 6.53 -3.92
C VAL A 83 -11.30 7.88 -4.59
N ASP A 84 -12.22 8.41 -5.37
CA ASP A 84 -12.04 9.71 -6.00
C ASP A 84 -11.88 10.82 -4.94
N GLU A 85 -12.60 10.74 -3.80
CA GLU A 85 -12.44 11.67 -2.68
C GLU A 85 -11.07 11.53 -2.00
N TRP A 86 -10.52 10.31 -1.97
CA TRP A 86 -9.22 10.06 -1.34
C TRP A 86 -8.04 10.58 -2.15
N PHE A 87 -8.23 10.83 -3.43
CA PHE A 87 -7.21 11.29 -4.37
C PHE A 87 -7.49 12.70 -4.91
N ASP A 88 -8.27 13.48 -4.14
CA ASP A 88 -8.53 14.90 -4.41
C ASP A 88 -7.32 15.76 -3.97
N HIS A 89 -6.90 16.70 -4.83
CA HIS A 89 -5.79 17.61 -4.60
C HIS A 89 -6.01 18.66 -3.51
N SER A 90 -7.20 18.78 -2.97
CA SER A 90 -7.59 19.87 -2.05
C SER A 90 -7.14 19.64 -0.61
N ALA A 91 -6.50 18.51 -0.30
CA ALA A 91 -6.10 18.10 1.04
C ALA A 91 -4.60 17.81 1.13
N GLU A 92 -4.05 17.91 2.33
CA GLU A 92 -2.72 17.38 2.62
C GLU A 92 -2.78 15.87 2.68
N VAL A 93 -1.87 15.19 1.96
CA VAL A 93 -1.83 13.75 1.84
C VAL A 93 -0.48 13.21 2.32
N LEU A 94 -0.53 12.25 3.22
CA LEU A 94 0.63 11.53 3.74
C LEU A 94 0.51 10.05 3.32
N ASN A 95 1.37 9.60 2.41
CA ASN A 95 1.42 8.22 1.95
C ASN A 95 2.51 7.46 2.68
N GLU A 96 2.17 6.33 3.33
CA GLU A 96 3.07 5.48 4.12
C GLU A 96 3.97 6.27 5.10
N ALA A 97 3.48 7.39 5.60
CA ALA A 97 4.20 8.19 6.58
C ALA A 97 4.27 7.45 7.91
N THR A 98 5.49 7.32 8.44
CA THR A 98 5.66 6.72 9.76
C THR A 98 5.24 7.73 10.83
N ILE A 99 4.23 7.37 11.61
CA ILE A 99 3.77 8.13 12.76
C ILE A 99 4.34 7.48 14.03
N LEU A 100 5.01 8.28 14.86
CA LEU A 100 5.64 7.80 16.10
C LEU A 100 4.74 8.15 17.28
N HIS A 101 4.31 7.12 18.01
CA HIS A 101 3.59 7.31 19.27
C HIS A 101 4.60 7.64 20.39
N PRO A 102 4.27 8.53 21.36
CA PRO A 102 5.15 8.86 22.49
C PRO A 102 5.62 7.64 23.30
N GLU A 103 4.80 6.58 23.36
CA GLU A 103 5.15 5.31 24.01
C GLU A 103 6.06 4.38 23.15
N GLY A 104 6.54 4.87 21.99
CA GLY A 104 7.47 4.14 21.13
C GLY A 104 6.84 3.24 20.08
N TYR A 105 5.52 3.16 19.99
CA TYR A 105 4.84 2.43 18.91
C TYR A 105 5.00 3.18 17.58
N LYS A 106 5.11 2.42 16.49
CA LYS A 106 5.20 2.95 15.13
C LYS A 106 3.97 2.54 14.36
N TYR A 107 3.27 3.53 13.82
CA TYR A 107 2.16 3.35 12.90
C TYR A 107 2.57 3.81 11.51
N ARG A 108 2.19 3.06 10.49
CA ARG A 108 2.44 3.42 9.09
C ARG A 108 1.22 3.06 8.26
N PRO A 109 0.18 3.91 8.32
CA PRO A 109 -0.97 3.74 7.45
C PRO A 109 -0.59 3.97 5.99
N ASP A 110 -1.31 3.34 5.07
CA ASP A 110 -1.03 3.46 3.64
C ASP A 110 -1.27 4.89 3.15
N ARG A 111 -2.36 5.52 3.61
CA ARG A 111 -2.69 6.91 3.26
C ARG A 111 -3.40 7.61 4.42
N VAL A 112 -3.00 8.85 4.69
CA VAL A 112 -3.70 9.76 5.60
C VAL A 112 -4.00 11.06 4.86
N ILE A 113 -5.23 11.50 4.93
CA ILE A 113 -5.72 12.73 4.31
C ILE A 113 -6.11 13.69 5.44
N LEU A 114 -5.50 14.87 5.46
CA LEU A 114 -5.72 15.90 6.45
C LEU A 114 -6.40 17.10 5.81
N LYS A 115 -7.57 17.48 6.34
CA LYS A 115 -8.34 18.63 5.82
C LYS A 115 -9.14 19.28 6.94
N ASN A 116 -8.92 20.58 7.19
CA ASN A 116 -9.70 21.36 8.17
C ASN A 116 -9.78 20.70 9.56
N ASN A 117 -8.67 20.22 10.09
CA ASN A 117 -8.57 19.50 11.36
C ASN A 117 -9.27 18.12 11.38
N ASN A 118 -9.79 17.65 10.26
CA ASN A 118 -10.32 16.30 10.09
C ASN A 118 -9.21 15.40 9.55
N ALA A 119 -9.27 14.11 9.88
CA ALA A 119 -8.37 13.11 9.28
C ALA A 119 -9.18 11.96 8.68
N THR A 120 -8.74 11.50 7.51
CA THR A 120 -9.19 10.22 6.95
C THR A 120 -7.98 9.32 6.82
N VAL A 121 -7.99 8.19 7.50
CA VAL A 121 -6.94 7.17 7.39
C VAL A 121 -7.44 6.00 6.56
N ILE A 122 -6.63 5.56 5.63
CA ILE A 122 -7.00 4.51 4.69
C ILE A 122 -5.91 3.45 4.68
N ASP A 123 -6.34 2.19 4.71
CA ASP A 123 -5.49 1.02 4.61
C ASP A 123 -6.03 0.13 3.48
N TYR A 124 -5.18 -0.24 2.53
CA TYR A 124 -5.56 -1.05 1.37
C TYR A 124 -5.15 -2.50 1.58
N LYS A 125 -5.96 -3.44 1.11
CA LYS A 125 -5.63 -4.86 1.12
C LYS A 125 -5.89 -5.47 -0.24
N PHE A 126 -4.84 -6.00 -0.85
CA PHE A 126 -4.86 -6.67 -2.17
C PHE A 126 -4.91 -8.19 -2.04
N GLY A 127 -5.50 -8.68 -0.95
CA GLY A 127 -5.71 -10.10 -0.69
C GLY A 127 -7.19 -10.47 -0.69
N GLN A 128 -7.46 -11.76 -0.77
CA GLN A 128 -8.84 -12.30 -0.73
C GLN A 128 -9.29 -12.68 0.69
N GLU A 129 -8.49 -12.41 1.70
CA GLU A 129 -8.79 -12.78 3.09
C GLU A 129 -9.05 -11.56 3.95
N GLU A 130 -10.21 -11.57 4.60
CA GLU A 130 -10.52 -10.65 5.68
C GLU A 130 -9.95 -11.18 6.99
N ARG A 131 -9.18 -10.36 7.70
CA ARG A 131 -8.59 -10.75 8.98
C ARG A 131 -8.96 -9.77 10.09
N ALA A 132 -9.36 -10.29 11.23
CA ALA A 132 -9.75 -9.47 12.38
C ALA A 132 -8.64 -8.49 12.84
N PHE A 133 -7.37 -8.83 12.60
CA PHE A 133 -6.27 -7.96 12.95
C PHE A 133 -6.21 -6.69 12.08
N HIS A 134 -6.69 -6.70 10.81
CA HIS A 134 -6.77 -5.50 9.97
C HIS A 134 -7.67 -4.43 10.59
N ILE A 135 -8.81 -4.85 11.16
CA ILE A 135 -9.72 -3.93 11.87
C ILE A 135 -9.07 -3.39 13.14
N ARG A 136 -8.32 -4.20 13.89
CA ARG A 136 -7.60 -3.72 15.07
C ARG A 136 -6.53 -2.71 14.70
N GLN A 137 -5.78 -2.97 13.62
CA GLN A 137 -4.78 -2.06 13.10
C GLN A 137 -5.41 -0.72 12.70
N LEU A 138 -6.51 -0.76 11.96
CA LEU A 138 -7.24 0.43 11.54
C LEU A 138 -7.74 1.26 12.72
N ARG A 139 -8.29 0.62 13.76
CA ARG A 139 -8.69 1.30 15.00
C ARG A 139 -7.50 1.97 15.68
N GLY A 140 -6.37 1.28 15.80
CA GLY A 140 -5.15 1.89 16.34
C GLY A 140 -4.71 3.15 15.59
N TYR A 141 -4.85 3.20 14.26
CA TYR A 141 -4.59 4.40 13.48
C TYR A 141 -5.58 5.52 13.81
N SER A 142 -6.88 5.19 13.91
CA SER A 142 -7.94 6.14 14.23
C SER A 142 -7.77 6.74 15.64
N ASP A 143 -7.53 5.88 16.62
CA ASP A 143 -7.34 6.30 18.02
C ASP A 143 -6.15 7.24 18.12
N PHE A 144 -5.04 6.89 17.48
CA PHE A 144 -3.83 7.69 17.51
C PHE A 144 -3.99 9.06 16.83
N LEU A 145 -4.63 9.15 15.68
CA LEU A 145 -4.92 10.44 15.02
C LEU A 145 -5.87 11.29 15.89
N THR A 146 -6.80 10.66 16.60
CA THR A 146 -7.68 11.34 17.55
C THR A 146 -6.90 11.91 18.74
N GLU A 147 -5.94 11.17 19.28
CA GLU A 147 -5.02 11.64 20.33
C GLU A 147 -4.14 12.82 19.88
N MET A 148 -3.75 12.83 18.59
CA MET A 148 -3.05 13.96 17.98
C MET A 148 -3.92 15.21 17.81
N GLY A 149 -5.24 15.11 18.09
CA GLY A 149 -6.17 16.24 18.08
C GLY A 149 -7.01 16.37 16.80
N TYR A 150 -6.90 15.46 15.84
CA TYR A 150 -7.77 15.48 14.67
C TYR A 150 -9.18 15.00 15.03
N LYS A 151 -10.21 15.76 14.64
CA LYS A 151 -11.63 15.43 14.88
C LYS A 151 -12.53 16.05 13.82
N PRO A 152 -13.39 15.26 13.17
CA PRO A 152 -13.51 13.79 13.25
C PRO A 152 -12.36 13.04 12.57
N VAL A 153 -12.15 11.77 12.96
CA VAL A 153 -11.30 10.83 12.26
C VAL A 153 -12.18 9.78 11.59
N LYS A 154 -12.09 9.64 10.28
CA LYS A 154 -12.73 8.57 9.48
C LYS A 154 -11.65 7.54 9.17
N ALA A 155 -11.89 6.28 9.49
CA ALA A 155 -10.95 5.22 9.18
C ALA A 155 -11.56 4.22 8.20
N CYS A 156 -10.85 3.95 7.09
CA CYS A 156 -11.31 3.16 5.97
C CYS A 156 -10.35 1.99 5.71
N LEU A 157 -10.91 0.78 5.66
CA LEU A 157 -10.21 -0.43 5.22
C LEU A 157 -10.83 -0.90 3.91
N TYR A 158 -10.05 -0.87 2.84
CA TYR A 158 -10.52 -1.26 1.53
C TYR A 158 -9.85 -2.56 1.06
N TYR A 159 -10.63 -3.63 1.00
CA TYR A 159 -10.24 -4.90 0.36
C TYR A 159 -10.49 -4.79 -1.14
N VAL A 160 -9.48 -4.39 -1.89
CA VAL A 160 -9.59 -4.05 -3.32
C VAL A 160 -10.06 -5.25 -4.15
N SER A 161 -9.42 -6.41 -3.98
CA SER A 161 -9.77 -7.62 -4.73
C SER A 161 -11.17 -8.18 -4.41
N LEU A 162 -11.75 -7.77 -3.27
CA LEU A 162 -13.11 -8.13 -2.86
C LEU A 162 -14.15 -7.04 -3.19
N GLY A 163 -13.71 -5.85 -3.61
CA GLY A 163 -14.58 -4.69 -3.77
C GLY A 163 -15.28 -4.27 -2.48
N LYS A 164 -14.67 -4.51 -1.30
CA LYS A 164 -15.31 -4.31 -0.01
C LYS A 164 -14.66 -3.20 0.79
N LEU A 165 -15.44 -2.17 1.12
CA LEU A 165 -15.05 -1.08 2.00
C LEU A 165 -15.64 -1.29 3.41
N ILE A 166 -14.82 -1.13 4.44
CA ILE A 166 -15.23 -1.06 5.83
C ILE A 166 -14.84 0.31 6.37
N THR A 167 -15.77 1.03 6.97
CA THR A 167 -15.54 2.34 7.60
C THR A 167 -15.86 2.29 9.09
N ILE A 168 -15.01 2.87 9.91
CA ILE A 168 -15.17 3.01 11.35
C ILE A 168 -14.87 4.44 11.80
#